data_26c8c24ab95fdbc3e69ee4125562de3c
#
_entry.id   26c8c24ab95fdbc3e69ee4125562de3c
#
_cell.length_a   1.000
_cell.length_b   1.000
_cell.length_c   1.000
_cell.angle_alpha   90.00
_cell.angle_beta   90.00
_cell.angle_gamma   90.00
#
_symmetry.space_group_name_H-M   'P 1'
#
loop_
_entity.id
_entity.type
_entity.pdbx_description
1 polymer ?
#
loop_
_entity_poly.entity_id
_entity_poly.type
_entity_poly.pdbx_seq_one_letter_code
_entity_poly.pdbx_strand_id
1 'polypeptide(L)'
;MLTEIAQKTRLAAQHLASLPTEAKNKAIESIAKSLESHADEIVAANAADCQAAEGEIAPALYARLKLDATKLKGAILGVRDVAKLADPVGQRHIHRELDAGLIMQRVSCPVGVLGVIFEARPDAVIQIASLAIKSGNGVILKGGREAIESCTVLVKAIKAGLAQSEVDPDAIQILTTRSETTELLKLDRYVDLIIPRGSNEFVQYVQDNTRIPVLGHADGICHLYIDSEADFDKAIAITIDSKTQYPAACNAIETLLIHQSIASKLLLPIVNQLQANGVEVRLSELGHEILGNQQNLTIDLAIATDWATEYSNLTLAIQIVSDLEAAITHINTYGSRHTDGIVTENITTAKVFFDRVDAANVFHNCSTRFSDGFRYGFGAEVGISTQKMPPRGPVGLEGLVTYKYQITGDGHIAATYTGDNPKAFTHRNL
;
A
#
# COMPACT_ATOMS: atom_id res chain seq x y z
N MET A 1 2.34 1.07 31.17
CA MET A 1 1.06 1.43 30.50
C MET A 1 1.07 0.97 29.04
N LEU A 2 1.90 1.47 28.11
CA LEU A 2 1.87 1.05 26.71
C LEU A 2 2.26 -0.43 26.50
N THR A 3 3.27 -0.93 27.22
CA THR A 3 3.62 -2.36 27.21
C THR A 3 2.46 -3.27 27.61
N GLU A 4 1.66 -2.85 28.56
CA GLU A 4 0.48 -3.61 29.02
C GLU A 4 -0.62 -3.62 27.93
N ILE A 5 -0.85 -2.49 27.26
CA ILE A 5 -1.75 -2.40 26.09
C ILE A 5 -1.28 -3.38 25.01
N ALA A 6 0.01 -3.36 24.67
CA ALA A 6 0.56 -4.23 23.65
C ALA A 6 0.49 -5.72 24.03
N GLN A 7 0.67 -6.06 25.32
CA GLN A 7 0.47 -7.43 25.82
C GLN A 7 -0.98 -7.89 25.66
N LYS A 8 -1.95 -7.07 26.05
CA LYS A 8 -3.38 -7.38 25.89
C LYS A 8 -3.73 -7.58 24.42
N THR A 9 -3.27 -6.65 23.55
CA THR A 9 -3.48 -6.78 22.11
C THR A 9 -2.90 -8.08 21.55
N ARG A 10 -1.71 -8.47 22.01
CA ARG A 10 -1.09 -9.73 21.56
C ARG A 10 -1.88 -10.96 21.99
N LEU A 11 -2.38 -11.00 23.22
CA LEU A 11 -3.24 -12.10 23.69
C LEU A 11 -4.54 -12.16 22.89
N ALA A 12 -5.19 -11.02 22.69
CA ALA A 12 -6.41 -10.92 21.88
C ALA A 12 -6.16 -11.35 20.42
N ALA A 13 -5.03 -10.96 19.83
CA ALA A 13 -4.62 -11.39 18.47
C ALA A 13 -4.41 -12.90 18.38
N GLN A 14 -3.77 -13.52 19.39
CA GLN A 14 -3.58 -14.97 19.43
C GLN A 14 -4.91 -15.73 19.48
N HIS A 15 -5.88 -15.24 20.23
CA HIS A 15 -7.23 -15.80 20.26
C HIS A 15 -7.92 -15.61 18.90
N LEU A 16 -7.92 -14.38 18.35
CA LEU A 16 -8.52 -14.04 17.06
C LEU A 16 -7.97 -14.90 15.91
N ALA A 17 -6.66 -15.19 15.91
CA ALA A 17 -6.00 -16.03 14.91
C ALA A 17 -6.56 -17.46 14.85
N SER A 18 -7.21 -17.93 15.91
CA SER A 18 -7.81 -19.28 16.00
C SER A 18 -9.31 -19.31 15.63
N LEU A 19 -9.93 -18.15 15.50
CA LEU A 19 -11.37 -18.06 15.21
C LEU A 19 -11.67 -18.45 13.75
N PRO A 20 -12.81 -19.13 13.52
CA PRO A 20 -13.26 -19.44 12.17
C PRO A 20 -13.71 -18.18 11.42
N THR A 21 -13.75 -18.28 10.10
CA THR A 21 -14.17 -17.18 9.19
C THR A 21 -15.52 -16.58 9.56
N GLU A 22 -16.49 -17.42 9.95
CA GLU A 22 -17.84 -17.02 10.33
C GLU A 22 -17.83 -16.12 11.57
N ALA A 23 -17.01 -16.43 12.57
CA ALA A 23 -16.88 -15.61 13.78
C ALA A 23 -16.26 -14.24 13.46
N LYS A 24 -15.22 -14.19 12.61
CA LYS A 24 -14.62 -12.95 12.13
C LYS A 24 -15.61 -12.11 11.33
N ASN A 25 -16.39 -12.73 10.43
CA ASN A 25 -17.41 -12.03 9.64
C ASN A 25 -18.54 -11.46 10.51
N LYS A 26 -18.99 -12.21 11.53
CA LYS A 26 -19.97 -11.70 12.52
C LYS A 26 -19.41 -10.50 13.30
N ALA A 27 -18.15 -10.56 13.71
CA ALA A 27 -17.50 -9.45 14.40
C ALA A 27 -17.44 -8.19 13.52
N ILE A 28 -17.08 -8.33 12.23
CA ILE A 28 -17.06 -7.22 11.26
C ILE A 28 -18.46 -6.63 11.07
N GLU A 29 -19.51 -7.45 10.95
CA GLU A 29 -20.89 -6.95 10.86
C GLU A 29 -21.33 -6.26 12.16
N SER A 30 -20.91 -6.75 13.33
CA SER A 30 -21.17 -6.08 14.60
C SER A 30 -20.47 -4.74 14.70
N ILE A 31 -19.25 -4.62 14.18
CA ILE A 31 -18.55 -3.34 14.02
C ILE A 31 -19.37 -2.39 13.14
N ALA A 32 -19.82 -2.85 11.96
CA ALA A 32 -20.61 -2.02 11.04
C ALA A 32 -21.87 -1.47 11.69
N LYS A 33 -22.64 -2.32 12.38
CA LYS A 33 -23.85 -1.92 13.12
C LYS A 33 -23.56 -0.94 14.25
N SER A 34 -22.46 -1.16 14.97
CA SER A 34 -22.05 -0.26 16.05
C SER A 34 -21.61 1.11 15.51
N LEU A 35 -20.90 1.16 14.40
CA LEU A 35 -20.56 2.42 13.73
C LEU A 35 -21.80 3.17 13.25
N GLU A 36 -22.81 2.48 12.73
CA GLU A 36 -24.11 3.06 12.35
C GLU A 36 -24.82 3.67 13.56
N SER A 37 -24.86 2.95 14.68
CA SER A 37 -25.53 3.43 15.90
C SER A 37 -24.83 4.62 16.58
N HIS A 38 -23.52 4.81 16.33
CA HIS A 38 -22.72 5.92 16.85
C HIS A 38 -22.47 7.00 15.79
N ALA A 39 -23.15 6.98 14.64
CA ALA A 39 -22.84 7.85 13.51
C ALA A 39 -22.85 9.35 13.86
N ASP A 40 -23.85 9.79 14.62
CA ASP A 40 -23.98 11.19 15.02
C ASP A 40 -22.82 11.62 15.96
N GLU A 41 -22.43 10.76 16.92
CA GLU A 41 -21.31 10.98 17.83
C GLU A 41 -19.99 11.08 17.04
N ILE A 42 -19.79 10.19 16.06
CA ILE A 42 -18.59 10.18 15.19
C ILE A 42 -18.51 11.45 14.35
N VAL A 43 -19.60 11.84 13.69
CA VAL A 43 -19.63 13.03 12.84
C VAL A 43 -19.42 14.30 13.68
N ALA A 44 -19.99 14.36 14.89
CA ALA A 44 -19.78 15.51 15.80
C ALA A 44 -18.32 15.60 16.27
N ALA A 45 -17.67 14.48 16.63
CA ALA A 45 -16.26 14.45 16.99
C ALA A 45 -15.37 14.89 15.82
N ASN A 46 -15.69 14.46 14.60
CA ASN A 46 -14.95 14.87 13.41
C ASN A 46 -15.14 16.37 13.10
N ALA A 47 -16.33 16.90 13.30
CA ALA A 47 -16.55 18.35 13.15
C ALA A 47 -15.71 19.16 14.14
N ALA A 48 -15.56 18.70 15.40
CA ALA A 48 -14.69 19.35 16.39
C ALA A 48 -13.20 19.30 15.98
N ASP A 49 -12.70 18.15 15.54
CA ASP A 49 -11.33 18.01 15.01
C ASP A 49 -11.11 18.94 13.81
N CYS A 50 -12.06 18.99 12.85
CA CYS A 50 -11.97 19.88 11.69
C CYS A 50 -11.96 21.36 12.09
N GLN A 51 -12.79 21.76 13.06
CA GLN A 51 -12.79 23.14 13.56
C GLN A 51 -11.46 23.51 14.22
N ALA A 52 -10.88 22.61 15.00
CA ALA A 52 -9.58 22.84 15.65
C ALA A 52 -8.41 22.86 14.66
N ALA A 53 -8.51 22.15 13.55
CA ALA A 53 -7.45 22.03 12.54
C ALA A 53 -7.54 23.10 11.44
N GLU A 54 -8.62 23.88 11.39
CA GLU A 54 -8.85 24.88 10.33
C GLU A 54 -7.78 25.99 10.37
N GLY A 55 -7.03 26.11 9.28
CA GLY A 55 -5.90 27.06 9.16
C GLY A 55 -4.59 26.58 9.83
N GLU A 56 -4.62 25.51 10.63
CA GLU A 56 -3.45 25.01 11.36
C GLU A 56 -2.68 23.91 10.59
N ILE A 57 -3.33 23.25 9.62
CA ILE A 57 -2.74 22.19 8.81
C ILE A 57 -2.86 22.51 7.32
N ALA A 58 -2.02 21.86 6.50
CA ALA A 58 -2.05 22.04 5.05
C ALA A 58 -3.43 21.68 4.46
N PRO A 59 -3.91 22.40 3.42
CA PRO A 59 -5.24 22.17 2.84
C PRO A 59 -5.49 20.72 2.40
N ALA A 60 -4.46 20.03 1.89
CA ALA A 60 -4.57 18.64 1.49
C ALA A 60 -4.81 17.69 2.69
N LEU A 61 -4.16 17.94 3.83
CA LEU A 61 -4.40 17.20 5.07
C LEU A 61 -5.78 17.50 5.65
N TYR A 62 -6.19 18.76 5.61
CA TYR A 62 -7.52 19.18 6.06
C TYR A 62 -8.64 18.50 5.25
N ALA A 63 -8.48 18.39 3.93
CA ALA A 63 -9.44 17.69 3.09
C ALA A 63 -9.56 16.19 3.41
N ARG A 64 -8.44 15.56 3.81
CA ARG A 64 -8.39 14.16 4.24
C ARG A 64 -9.02 13.95 5.62
N LEU A 65 -8.90 14.93 6.52
CA LEU A 65 -9.43 14.86 7.89
C LEU A 65 -10.95 14.76 7.93
N LYS A 66 -11.66 15.34 6.96
CA LYS A 66 -13.12 15.39 6.92
C LYS A 66 -13.74 14.00 6.79
N LEU A 67 -14.60 13.66 7.75
CA LEU A 67 -15.41 12.45 7.79
C LEU A 67 -16.87 12.81 8.08
N ASP A 68 -17.55 13.35 7.07
CA ASP A 68 -18.98 13.67 7.14
C ASP A 68 -19.86 12.40 7.10
N ALA A 69 -21.17 12.57 7.27
CA ALA A 69 -22.12 11.46 7.28
C ALA A 69 -22.09 10.63 5.99
N THR A 70 -21.82 11.24 4.84
CA THR A 70 -21.74 10.55 3.54
C THR A 70 -20.49 9.71 3.44
N LYS A 71 -19.34 10.23 3.82
CA LYS A 71 -18.07 9.49 3.87
C LYS A 71 -18.12 8.35 4.91
N LEU A 72 -18.70 8.63 6.10
CA LEU A 72 -18.86 7.61 7.14
C LEU A 72 -19.72 6.47 6.64
N LYS A 73 -20.87 6.75 5.99
CA LYS A 73 -21.72 5.73 5.38
C LYS A 73 -20.96 4.90 4.34
N GLY A 74 -20.16 5.54 3.49
CA GLY A 74 -19.30 4.87 2.53
C GLY A 74 -18.27 3.96 3.20
N ALA A 75 -17.62 4.43 4.28
CA ALA A 75 -16.66 3.64 5.05
C ALA A 75 -17.32 2.41 5.72
N ILE A 76 -18.52 2.56 6.25
CA ILE A 76 -19.29 1.44 6.84
C ILE A 76 -19.68 0.39 5.78
N LEU A 77 -20.03 0.82 4.56
CA LEU A 77 -20.24 -0.12 3.45
C LEU A 77 -18.95 -0.88 3.13
N GLY A 78 -17.80 -0.18 3.12
CA GLY A 78 -16.49 -0.80 2.95
C GLY A 78 -16.18 -1.87 4.02
N VAL A 79 -16.59 -1.67 5.28
CA VAL A 79 -16.47 -2.70 6.33
C VAL A 79 -17.23 -3.98 5.94
N ARG A 80 -18.45 -3.84 5.46
CA ARG A 80 -19.27 -4.98 5.00
C ARG A 80 -18.70 -5.66 3.76
N ASP A 81 -18.05 -4.91 2.90
CA ASP A 81 -17.38 -5.49 1.73
C ASP A 81 -16.15 -6.31 2.15
N VAL A 82 -15.39 -5.88 3.16
CA VAL A 82 -14.31 -6.70 3.75
C VAL A 82 -14.82 -8.03 4.28
N ALA A 83 -16.00 -8.06 4.90
CA ALA A 83 -16.60 -9.33 5.38
C ALA A 83 -16.85 -10.34 4.25
N LYS A 84 -17.15 -9.87 3.02
CA LYS A 84 -17.40 -10.70 1.83
C LYS A 84 -16.14 -11.27 1.19
N LEU A 85 -14.98 -10.66 1.44
CA LEU A 85 -13.71 -11.13 0.90
C LEU A 85 -13.35 -12.52 1.43
N ALA A 86 -12.59 -13.27 0.65
CA ALA A 86 -12.05 -14.56 1.09
C ALA A 86 -11.19 -14.38 2.35
N ASP A 87 -11.27 -15.34 3.26
CA ASP A 87 -10.41 -15.34 4.44
C ASP A 87 -8.99 -15.74 4.02
N PRO A 88 -7.98 -14.89 4.27
CA PRO A 88 -6.61 -15.20 3.88
C PRO A 88 -5.93 -16.20 4.83
N VAL A 89 -6.53 -16.47 6.00
CA VAL A 89 -5.97 -17.36 7.03
C VAL A 89 -6.35 -18.82 6.76
N GLY A 90 -5.41 -19.72 6.97
CA GLY A 90 -5.65 -21.16 6.81
C GLY A 90 -5.52 -21.66 5.36
N GLN A 91 -5.11 -20.80 4.42
CA GLN A 91 -4.89 -21.21 3.03
C GLN A 91 -3.66 -22.13 2.91
N ARG A 92 -3.84 -23.28 2.29
CA ARG A 92 -2.77 -24.26 2.12
C ARG A 92 -2.02 -23.99 0.81
N HIS A 93 -0.76 -23.55 0.93
CA HIS A 93 0.10 -23.22 -0.22
C HIS A 93 0.96 -24.41 -0.68
N ILE A 94 1.36 -25.30 0.24
CA ILE A 94 2.13 -26.51 -0.03
C ILE A 94 1.46 -27.67 0.69
N HIS A 95 1.34 -28.80 0.01
CA HIS A 95 0.94 -30.06 0.60
C HIS A 95 1.85 -31.16 0.06
N ARG A 96 2.71 -31.70 0.90
CA ARG A 96 3.77 -32.60 0.47
C ARG A 96 3.95 -33.75 1.46
N GLU A 97 4.01 -34.95 0.95
CA GLU A 97 4.50 -36.09 1.67
C GLU A 97 6.03 -36.07 1.59
N LEU A 98 6.69 -36.02 2.75
CA LEU A 98 8.13 -36.05 2.85
C LEU A 98 8.64 -37.51 2.81
N ASP A 99 7.89 -38.41 3.46
CA ASP A 99 8.02 -39.85 3.43
C ASP A 99 6.64 -40.46 3.76
N ALA A 100 6.45 -41.75 3.59
CA ALA A 100 5.20 -42.43 3.86
C ALA A 100 4.64 -42.09 5.25
N GLY A 101 3.52 -41.37 5.31
CA GLY A 101 2.89 -40.93 6.56
C GLY A 101 3.54 -39.70 7.22
N LEU A 102 4.58 -39.10 6.66
CA LEU A 102 5.18 -37.83 7.11
C LEU A 102 4.73 -36.71 6.18
N ILE A 103 3.70 -35.97 6.58
CA ILE A 103 3.03 -34.97 5.76
C ILE A 103 3.39 -33.55 6.22
N MET A 104 3.87 -32.72 5.30
CA MET A 104 4.13 -31.31 5.51
C MET A 104 3.11 -30.45 4.78
N GLN A 105 2.57 -29.45 5.45
CA GLN A 105 1.75 -28.39 4.88
C GLN A 105 2.38 -27.02 5.17
N ARG A 106 2.34 -26.10 4.21
CA ARG A 106 2.59 -24.68 4.44
C ARG A 106 1.24 -23.94 4.41
N VAL A 107 0.86 -23.39 5.55
CA VAL A 107 -0.47 -22.80 5.77
C VAL A 107 -0.32 -21.34 6.15
N SER A 108 -1.12 -20.47 5.55
CA SER A 108 -1.15 -19.05 5.91
C SER A 108 -1.64 -18.85 7.34
N CYS A 109 -1.07 -17.87 8.03
CA CYS A 109 -1.44 -17.45 9.37
C CYS A 109 -1.30 -15.93 9.51
N PRO A 110 -1.99 -15.27 10.47
CA PRO A 110 -1.83 -13.86 10.71
C PRO A 110 -0.38 -13.46 10.98
N VAL A 111 -0.01 -12.22 10.62
CA VAL A 111 1.29 -11.63 11.00
C VAL A 111 1.39 -11.56 12.53
N GLY A 112 0.33 -11.10 13.21
CA GLY A 112 0.26 -10.98 14.66
C GLY A 112 -0.33 -9.64 15.10
N VAL A 113 0.47 -8.74 15.65
CA VAL A 113 0.07 -7.40 16.07
C VAL A 113 0.63 -6.36 15.11
N LEU A 114 -0.24 -5.56 14.54
CA LEU A 114 0.09 -4.46 13.64
C LEU A 114 0.16 -3.14 14.44
N GLY A 115 1.22 -2.36 14.26
CA GLY A 115 1.28 -0.97 14.71
C GLY A 115 1.02 -0.05 13.51
N VAL A 116 -0.10 0.66 13.46
CA VAL A 116 -0.43 1.51 12.30
C VAL A 116 -0.44 2.96 12.71
N ILE A 117 0.43 3.76 12.09
CA ILE A 117 0.61 5.18 12.40
C ILE A 117 0.19 5.99 11.17
N PHE A 118 -0.75 6.92 11.33
CA PHE A 118 -1.33 7.67 10.20
C PHE A 118 -1.63 9.12 10.56
N GLU A 119 -1.65 10.00 9.55
CA GLU A 119 -1.91 11.43 9.67
C GLU A 119 -3.26 11.76 9.01
N ALA A 120 -4.06 12.63 9.66
CA ALA A 120 -5.28 13.25 9.14
C ALA A 120 -6.25 12.32 8.39
N ARG A 121 -6.41 11.06 8.85
CA ARG A 121 -7.25 10.05 8.18
C ARG A 121 -8.10 9.26 9.17
N PRO A 122 -9.15 9.83 9.76
CA PRO A 122 -10.01 9.09 10.69
C PRO A 122 -10.71 7.88 10.02
N ASP A 123 -11.02 7.95 8.72
CA ASP A 123 -11.56 6.83 7.94
C ASP A 123 -10.64 5.61 7.91
N ALA A 124 -9.33 5.81 8.00
CA ALA A 124 -8.35 4.72 8.05
C ALA A 124 -8.55 3.81 9.28
N VAL A 125 -9.03 4.34 10.42
CA VAL A 125 -9.36 3.54 11.62
C VAL A 125 -10.36 2.44 11.28
N ILE A 126 -11.42 2.79 10.57
CA ILE A 126 -12.50 1.86 10.19
C ILE A 126 -11.97 0.79 9.24
N GLN A 127 -11.24 1.21 8.21
CA GLN A 127 -10.70 0.33 7.20
C GLN A 127 -9.67 -0.64 7.77
N ILE A 128 -8.71 -0.13 8.55
CA ILE A 128 -7.62 -0.93 9.12
C ILE A 128 -8.18 -1.91 10.15
N ALA A 129 -9.11 -1.49 11.01
CA ALA A 129 -9.73 -2.37 11.99
C ALA A 129 -10.43 -3.56 11.32
N SER A 130 -11.22 -3.32 10.26
CA SER A 130 -11.93 -4.39 9.54
C SER A 130 -10.97 -5.37 8.87
N LEU A 131 -9.90 -4.86 8.24
CA LEU A 131 -8.86 -5.70 7.62
C LEU A 131 -8.08 -6.50 8.66
N ALA A 132 -7.73 -5.90 9.81
CA ALA A 132 -7.05 -6.58 10.90
C ALA A 132 -7.89 -7.75 11.44
N ILE A 133 -9.17 -7.53 11.75
CA ILE A 133 -10.07 -8.58 12.22
C ILE A 133 -10.24 -9.68 11.17
N LYS A 134 -10.44 -9.34 9.88
CA LYS A 134 -10.60 -10.33 8.81
C LYS A 134 -9.35 -11.19 8.64
N SER A 135 -8.17 -10.60 8.70
CA SER A 135 -6.89 -11.30 8.58
C SER A 135 -6.39 -11.94 9.88
N GLY A 136 -7.16 -11.84 10.97
CA GLY A 136 -6.82 -12.47 12.24
C GLY A 136 -5.75 -11.74 13.06
N ASN A 137 -5.48 -10.46 12.77
CA ASN A 137 -4.46 -9.65 13.43
C ASN A 137 -5.06 -8.76 14.52
N GLY A 138 -4.29 -8.51 15.57
CA GLY A 138 -4.52 -7.37 16.45
C GLY A 138 -3.92 -6.09 15.87
N VAL A 139 -4.43 -4.92 16.26
CA VAL A 139 -3.86 -3.64 15.79
C VAL A 139 -3.82 -2.59 16.89
N ILE A 140 -2.71 -1.89 16.96
CA ILE A 140 -2.49 -0.69 17.76
C ILE A 140 -2.44 0.49 16.80
N LEU A 141 -3.44 1.34 16.85
CA LEU A 141 -3.62 2.50 15.99
C LEU A 141 -3.01 3.73 16.65
N LYS A 142 -2.36 4.59 15.87
CA LYS A 142 -1.86 5.89 16.30
C LYS A 142 -2.18 6.93 15.24
N GLY A 143 -3.26 7.67 15.48
CA GLY A 143 -3.66 8.82 14.64
C GLY A 143 -2.82 10.06 14.91
N GLY A 144 -2.82 10.98 13.97
CA GLY A 144 -2.29 12.33 14.14
C GLY A 144 -3.05 13.11 15.21
N ARG A 145 -2.42 14.18 15.72
CA ARG A 145 -3.01 15.03 16.77
C ARG A 145 -4.30 15.70 16.32
N GLU A 146 -4.40 16.01 15.05
CA GLU A 146 -5.52 16.67 14.39
C GLU A 146 -6.78 15.80 14.28
N ALA A 147 -6.70 14.48 14.58
CA ALA A 147 -7.81 13.52 14.46
C ALA A 147 -8.09 12.75 15.76
N ILE A 148 -7.67 13.26 16.92
CA ILE A 148 -7.73 12.52 18.20
C ILE A 148 -9.16 12.23 18.59
N GLU A 149 -10.06 13.20 18.55
CA GLU A 149 -11.45 13.04 18.98
C GLU A 149 -12.16 12.03 18.06
N SER A 150 -12.05 12.22 16.75
CA SER A 150 -12.60 11.29 15.76
C SER A 150 -12.12 9.86 15.97
N CYS A 151 -10.80 9.68 16.07
CA CYS A 151 -10.21 8.34 16.22
C CYS A 151 -10.62 7.67 17.54
N THR A 152 -10.74 8.44 18.62
CA THR A 152 -11.15 7.92 19.94
C THR A 152 -12.58 7.43 19.92
N VAL A 153 -13.52 8.21 19.34
CA VAL A 153 -14.92 7.83 19.22
C VAL A 153 -15.09 6.64 18.27
N LEU A 154 -14.35 6.61 17.16
CA LEU A 154 -14.36 5.48 16.21
C LEU A 154 -13.91 4.19 16.88
N VAL A 155 -12.79 4.20 17.60
CA VAL A 155 -12.31 2.97 18.30
C VAL A 155 -13.25 2.57 19.43
N LYS A 156 -13.87 3.51 20.14
CA LYS A 156 -14.92 3.22 21.14
C LYS A 156 -16.11 2.48 20.48
N ALA A 157 -16.59 2.96 19.33
CA ALA A 157 -17.68 2.33 18.60
C ALA A 157 -17.28 0.92 18.08
N ILE A 158 -16.06 0.78 17.54
CA ILE A 158 -15.53 -0.51 17.08
C ILE A 158 -15.47 -1.53 18.24
N LYS A 159 -14.91 -1.13 19.39
CA LYS A 159 -14.83 -1.98 20.57
C LYS A 159 -16.22 -2.38 21.11
N ALA A 160 -17.18 -1.47 21.07
CA ALA A 160 -18.57 -1.77 21.45
C ALA A 160 -19.19 -2.82 20.50
N GLY A 161 -18.88 -2.76 19.21
CA GLY A 161 -19.30 -3.80 18.25
C GLY A 161 -18.61 -5.15 18.52
N LEU A 162 -17.30 -5.16 18.76
CA LEU A 162 -16.54 -6.36 19.08
C LEU A 162 -17.02 -7.03 20.36
N ALA A 163 -17.40 -6.27 21.39
CA ALA A 163 -17.93 -6.79 22.64
C ALA A 163 -19.23 -7.62 22.46
N GLN A 164 -19.89 -7.54 21.30
CA GLN A 164 -21.05 -8.33 20.93
C GLN A 164 -20.70 -9.56 20.07
N SER A 165 -19.42 -9.91 19.98
CA SER A 165 -18.91 -11.00 19.17
C SER A 165 -17.94 -11.89 19.97
N GLU A 166 -17.37 -12.88 19.31
CA GLU A 166 -16.36 -13.76 19.90
C GLU A 166 -14.96 -13.14 19.89
N VAL A 167 -14.79 -11.97 19.25
CA VAL A 167 -13.50 -11.27 19.17
C VAL A 167 -13.31 -10.37 20.39
N ASP A 168 -12.18 -10.55 21.10
CA ASP A 168 -11.83 -9.71 22.22
C ASP A 168 -11.64 -8.25 21.76
N PRO A 169 -12.35 -7.26 22.36
CA PRO A 169 -12.18 -5.84 22.05
C PRO A 169 -10.76 -5.31 22.20
N ASP A 170 -9.90 -5.97 22.99
CA ASP A 170 -8.50 -5.61 23.13
C ASP A 170 -7.65 -5.95 21.89
N ALA A 171 -8.22 -6.62 20.90
CA ALA A 171 -7.59 -6.75 19.57
C ALA A 171 -7.40 -5.41 18.84
N ILE A 172 -8.18 -4.38 19.18
CA ILE A 172 -8.09 -3.03 18.59
C ILE A 172 -7.78 -2.02 19.67
N GLN A 173 -6.67 -1.31 19.57
CA GLN A 173 -6.25 -0.27 20.51
C GLN A 173 -5.94 1.04 19.79
N ILE A 174 -6.03 2.16 20.52
CA ILE A 174 -5.64 3.48 20.03
C ILE A 174 -4.69 4.16 21.01
N LEU A 175 -3.69 4.85 20.46
CA LEU A 175 -2.76 5.70 21.16
C LEU A 175 -3.04 7.16 20.81
N THR A 176 -3.03 8.04 21.81
CA THR A 176 -3.44 9.44 21.65
C THR A 176 -2.30 10.43 21.87
N THR A 177 -1.22 10.06 22.53
CA THR A 177 -0.12 10.97 22.85
C THR A 177 1.06 10.84 21.87
N ARG A 178 1.84 11.91 21.69
CA ARG A 178 3.00 11.92 20.79
C ARG A 178 4.13 11.02 21.28
N SER A 179 4.34 10.95 22.59
CA SER A 179 5.39 10.11 23.21
C SER A 179 5.16 8.62 22.93
N GLU A 180 3.90 8.19 22.84
CA GLU A 180 3.52 6.81 22.56
C GLU A 180 3.97 6.34 21.18
N THR A 181 4.17 7.24 20.20
CA THR A 181 4.74 6.86 18.89
C THR A 181 6.16 6.30 19.06
N THR A 182 7.03 7.04 19.77
CA THR A 182 8.42 6.60 19.99
C THR A 182 8.49 5.34 20.87
N GLU A 183 7.56 5.18 21.81
CA GLU A 183 7.48 3.97 22.62
C GLU A 183 6.98 2.77 21.79
N LEU A 184 5.97 2.95 20.92
CA LEU A 184 5.45 1.91 20.04
C LEU A 184 6.55 1.31 19.14
N LEU A 185 7.43 2.16 18.59
CA LEU A 185 8.55 1.74 17.73
C LEU A 185 9.59 0.85 18.45
N LYS A 186 9.54 0.76 19.78
CA LYS A 186 10.45 -0.05 20.61
C LYS A 186 9.82 -1.36 21.09
N LEU A 187 8.55 -1.61 20.79
CA LEU A 187 7.79 -2.77 21.26
C LEU A 187 7.97 -4.01 20.40
N ASP A 188 9.17 -4.30 19.91
CA ASP A 188 9.51 -5.43 19.03
C ASP A 188 9.15 -6.82 19.60
N ARG A 189 8.94 -6.95 20.93
CA ARG A 189 8.44 -8.17 21.55
C ARG A 189 6.94 -8.39 21.42
N TYR A 190 6.18 -7.34 21.12
CA TYR A 190 4.71 -7.34 21.14
C TYR A 190 4.08 -6.93 19.82
N VAL A 191 4.79 -6.19 18.98
CA VAL A 191 4.35 -5.70 17.67
C VAL A 191 5.19 -6.36 16.59
N ASP A 192 4.53 -6.93 15.61
CA ASP A 192 5.19 -7.76 14.58
C ASP A 192 5.42 -6.98 13.26
N LEU A 193 4.65 -5.91 13.03
CA LEU A 193 4.73 -5.09 11.81
C LEU A 193 4.31 -3.66 12.10
N ILE A 194 5.08 -2.67 11.64
CA ILE A 194 4.70 -1.25 11.62
C ILE A 194 4.27 -0.83 10.22
N ILE A 195 3.17 -0.10 10.13
CA ILE A 195 2.62 0.43 8.86
C ILE A 195 2.47 1.96 9.02
N PRO A 196 3.48 2.75 8.62
CA PRO A 196 3.37 4.20 8.61
C PRO A 196 2.57 4.67 7.39
N ARG A 197 1.67 5.67 7.59
CA ARG A 197 0.90 6.35 6.55
C ARG A 197 0.97 7.87 6.76
N GLY A 198 1.97 8.49 6.21
CA GLY A 198 2.22 9.92 6.36
C GLY A 198 3.14 10.45 5.27
N SER A 199 3.84 11.54 5.54
CA SER A 199 4.86 12.09 4.65
C SER A 199 6.06 11.16 4.50
N ASN A 200 6.81 11.34 3.41
CA ASN A 200 8.04 10.57 3.13
C ASN A 200 9.04 10.67 4.28
N GLU A 201 9.23 11.88 4.81
CA GLU A 201 10.10 12.13 5.97
C GLU A 201 9.67 11.33 7.21
N PHE A 202 8.35 11.24 7.43
CA PHE A 202 7.81 10.47 8.54
C PHE A 202 8.02 8.96 8.35
N VAL A 203 7.80 8.44 7.15
CA VAL A 203 8.06 7.02 6.84
C VAL A 203 9.52 6.69 7.03
N GLN A 204 10.43 7.53 6.54
CA GLN A 204 11.87 7.38 6.74
C GLN A 204 12.24 7.42 8.23
N TYR A 205 11.69 8.39 8.99
CA TYR A 205 11.89 8.45 10.43
C TYR A 205 11.50 7.14 11.14
N VAL A 206 10.35 6.56 10.77
CA VAL A 206 9.91 5.29 11.35
C VAL A 206 10.88 4.16 11.01
N GLN A 207 11.32 4.06 9.75
CA GLN A 207 12.27 3.03 9.30
C GLN A 207 13.62 3.12 10.04
N ASP A 208 14.10 4.33 10.30
CA ASP A 208 15.39 4.57 10.96
C ASP A 208 15.33 4.36 12.51
N ASN A 209 14.12 4.36 13.10
CA ASN A 209 13.94 4.36 14.55
C ASN A 209 13.28 3.11 15.13
N THR A 210 13.09 2.05 14.35
CA THR A 210 12.53 0.79 14.84
C THR A 210 13.32 -0.44 14.39
N ARG A 211 13.23 -1.52 15.18
CA ARG A 211 13.67 -2.87 14.79
C ARG A 211 12.52 -3.74 14.31
N ILE A 212 11.28 -3.28 14.47
CA ILE A 212 10.10 -3.96 13.98
C ILE A 212 10.08 -3.81 12.45
N PRO A 213 9.78 -4.86 11.68
CA PRO A 213 9.59 -4.72 10.24
C PRO A 213 8.63 -3.59 9.91
N VAL A 214 8.98 -2.76 8.92
CA VAL A 214 8.16 -1.62 8.49
C VAL A 214 7.64 -1.88 7.09
N LEU A 215 6.33 -1.81 6.90
CA LEU A 215 5.67 -1.92 5.61
C LEU A 215 5.32 -0.53 5.12
N GLY A 216 5.90 -0.11 4.00
CA GLY A 216 5.62 1.20 3.41
C GLY A 216 6.58 1.54 2.28
N HIS A 217 6.38 2.72 1.73
CA HIS A 217 7.29 3.36 0.78
C HIS A 217 7.54 4.79 1.26
N ALA A 218 8.75 5.29 1.04
CA ALA A 218 9.08 6.68 1.36
C ALA A 218 8.66 7.61 0.21
N ASP A 219 8.94 7.20 -1.05
CA ASP A 219 8.70 8.04 -2.23
C ASP A 219 7.87 7.31 -3.29
N GLY A 220 7.06 8.07 -4.05
CA GLY A 220 6.29 7.63 -5.20
C GLY A 220 6.84 8.18 -6.53
N ILE A 221 8.13 7.94 -6.84
CA ILE A 221 8.74 8.39 -8.09
C ILE A 221 8.43 7.35 -9.18
N CYS A 222 7.36 7.59 -9.92
CA CYS A 222 6.86 6.67 -10.95
C CYS A 222 7.18 7.18 -12.35
N HIS A 223 7.43 6.24 -13.28
CA HIS A 223 7.79 6.56 -14.67
C HIS A 223 6.80 5.95 -15.66
N LEU A 224 6.68 6.62 -16.81
CA LEU A 224 6.07 6.07 -17.99
C LEU A 224 7.06 6.18 -19.15
N TYR A 225 7.38 5.06 -19.81
CA TYR A 225 8.21 5.04 -21.00
C TYR A 225 7.35 4.86 -22.25
N ILE A 226 7.54 5.73 -23.24
CA ILE A 226 6.91 5.62 -24.56
C ILE A 226 7.96 5.11 -25.54
N ASP A 227 7.77 3.89 -25.97
CA ASP A 227 8.66 3.17 -26.87
C ASP A 227 8.52 3.60 -28.34
N SER A 228 9.52 3.27 -29.15
CA SER A 228 9.54 3.56 -30.60
C SER A 228 8.35 3.00 -31.38
N GLU A 229 7.78 1.90 -30.91
CA GLU A 229 6.62 1.23 -31.49
C GLU A 229 5.31 1.53 -30.73
N ALA A 230 5.21 2.67 -30.07
CA ALA A 230 4.00 3.09 -29.37
C ALA A 230 2.93 3.60 -30.33
N ASP A 231 1.66 3.28 -30.03
CA ASP A 231 0.53 4.00 -30.58
C ASP A 231 0.44 5.40 -29.94
N PHE A 232 0.40 6.45 -30.75
CA PHE A 232 0.50 7.83 -30.26
C PHE A 232 -0.76 8.27 -29.48
N ASP A 233 -1.92 7.86 -29.90
CA ASP A 233 -3.18 8.23 -29.24
C ASP A 233 -3.24 7.57 -27.85
N LYS A 234 -2.87 6.29 -27.74
CA LYS A 234 -2.72 5.60 -26.46
C LYS A 234 -1.67 6.27 -25.58
N ALA A 235 -0.49 6.60 -26.13
CA ALA A 235 0.59 7.22 -25.41
C ALA A 235 0.17 8.56 -24.79
N ILE A 236 -0.52 9.40 -25.54
CA ILE A 236 -1.04 10.68 -25.06
C ILE A 236 -2.08 10.44 -23.96
N ALA A 237 -3.10 9.63 -24.21
CA ALA A 237 -4.17 9.37 -23.26
C ALA A 237 -3.67 8.81 -21.93
N ILE A 238 -2.77 7.81 -21.98
CA ILE A 238 -2.18 7.17 -20.80
C ILE A 238 -1.30 8.16 -20.03
N THR A 239 -0.51 8.99 -20.72
CA THR A 239 0.34 10.01 -20.07
C THR A 239 -0.53 11.02 -19.30
N ILE A 240 -1.56 11.57 -19.95
CA ILE A 240 -2.45 12.55 -19.32
C ILE A 240 -3.13 11.95 -18.10
N ASP A 241 -3.76 10.78 -18.24
CA ASP A 241 -4.45 10.13 -17.11
C ASP A 241 -3.47 9.81 -15.97
N SER A 242 -2.30 9.27 -16.29
CA SER A 242 -1.28 8.90 -15.29
C SER A 242 -0.78 10.08 -14.46
N LYS A 243 -0.80 11.31 -15.00
CA LYS A 243 -0.41 12.53 -14.26
C LYS A 243 -1.57 13.28 -13.66
N THR A 244 -2.70 13.43 -14.36
CA THR A 244 -3.71 14.42 -14.02
C THR A 244 -4.90 13.88 -13.25
N GLN A 245 -5.18 12.57 -13.31
CA GLN A 245 -6.34 11.95 -12.65
C GLN A 245 -6.34 12.19 -11.13
N TYR A 246 -5.18 12.08 -10.48
CA TYR A 246 -4.94 12.48 -9.09
C TYR A 246 -3.44 12.70 -8.86
N PRO A 247 -2.91 13.92 -9.08
CA PRO A 247 -1.47 14.18 -9.11
C PRO A 247 -0.76 13.98 -7.76
N ALA A 248 -1.48 14.10 -6.64
CA ALA A 248 -0.94 13.89 -5.30
C ALA A 248 -0.90 12.41 -4.85
N ALA A 249 -1.20 11.48 -5.74
CA ALA A 249 -1.10 10.05 -5.42
C ALA A 249 0.28 9.52 -5.77
N CYS A 250 0.85 8.67 -4.91
CA CYS A 250 2.18 8.09 -5.06
C CYS A 250 2.38 7.23 -6.32
N ASN A 251 1.30 6.87 -7.03
CA ASN A 251 1.34 6.15 -8.31
C ASN A 251 1.06 7.05 -9.52
N ALA A 252 0.96 8.39 -9.34
CA ALA A 252 1.01 9.32 -10.45
C ALA A 252 2.44 9.36 -11.02
N ILE A 253 2.59 9.56 -12.32
CA ILE A 253 3.92 9.66 -12.90
C ILE A 253 4.57 11.00 -12.55
N GLU A 254 5.89 10.93 -12.26
CA GLU A 254 6.73 12.10 -12.03
C GLU A 254 7.71 12.33 -13.17
N THR A 255 8.02 11.26 -13.92
CA THR A 255 8.88 11.31 -15.10
C THR A 255 8.27 10.57 -16.29
N LEU A 256 8.28 11.24 -17.45
CA LEU A 256 7.95 10.66 -18.74
C LEU A 256 9.24 10.46 -19.53
N LEU A 257 9.46 9.24 -20.03
CA LEU A 257 10.57 8.90 -20.91
C LEU A 257 10.04 8.70 -22.32
N ILE A 258 10.63 9.36 -23.33
CA ILE A 258 10.21 9.23 -24.74
C ILE A 258 11.40 8.74 -25.56
N HIS A 259 11.16 7.68 -26.34
CA HIS A 259 12.17 7.16 -27.27
C HIS A 259 12.53 8.22 -28.33
N GLN A 260 13.81 8.48 -28.55
CA GLN A 260 14.30 9.57 -29.41
C GLN A 260 13.79 9.50 -30.86
N SER A 261 13.59 8.29 -31.42
CA SER A 261 13.13 8.14 -32.81
C SER A 261 11.72 8.67 -33.09
N ILE A 262 10.89 8.79 -32.04
CA ILE A 262 9.50 9.30 -32.15
C ILE A 262 9.33 10.68 -31.52
N ALA A 263 10.34 11.15 -30.77
CA ALA A 263 10.26 12.39 -30.01
C ALA A 263 9.90 13.61 -30.87
N SER A 264 10.43 13.74 -32.08
CA SER A 264 10.14 14.86 -32.99
C SER A 264 8.65 14.93 -33.43
N LYS A 265 7.93 13.81 -33.35
CA LYS A 265 6.50 13.75 -33.73
C LYS A 265 5.56 13.81 -32.52
N LEU A 266 5.98 13.25 -31.40
CA LEU A 266 5.12 13.02 -30.25
C LEU A 266 5.26 14.05 -29.14
N LEU A 267 6.46 14.65 -28.96
CA LEU A 267 6.75 15.55 -27.85
C LEU A 267 5.82 16.77 -27.82
N LEU A 268 5.68 17.47 -28.96
CA LEU A 268 4.82 18.66 -29.04
C LEU A 268 3.32 18.36 -28.74
N PRO A 269 2.70 17.32 -29.31
CA PRO A 269 1.35 16.90 -28.94
C PRO A 269 1.18 16.61 -27.45
N ILE A 270 2.12 15.89 -26.82
CA ILE A 270 2.07 15.57 -25.40
C ILE A 270 2.17 16.84 -24.54
N VAL A 271 3.15 17.70 -24.81
CA VAL A 271 3.36 18.94 -24.04
C VAL A 271 2.13 19.85 -24.12
N ASN A 272 1.54 20.02 -25.32
CA ASN A 272 0.32 20.77 -25.49
C ASN A 272 -0.84 20.24 -24.63
N GLN A 273 -1.03 18.92 -24.62
CA GLN A 273 -2.10 18.30 -23.83
C GLN A 273 -1.82 18.38 -22.31
N LEU A 274 -0.58 18.22 -21.88
CA LEU A 274 -0.18 18.40 -20.47
C LEU A 274 -0.47 19.82 -20.01
N GLN A 275 -0.04 20.84 -20.74
CA GLN A 275 -0.28 22.24 -20.39
C GLN A 275 -1.75 22.63 -20.46
N ALA A 276 -2.51 22.10 -21.43
CA ALA A 276 -3.97 22.29 -21.46
C ALA A 276 -4.68 21.73 -20.21
N ASN A 277 -4.07 20.77 -19.53
CA ASN A 277 -4.52 20.21 -18.24
C ASN A 277 -3.83 20.84 -17.03
N GLY A 278 -3.13 21.98 -17.21
CA GLY A 278 -2.48 22.72 -16.14
C GLY A 278 -1.18 22.11 -15.61
N VAL A 279 -0.55 21.18 -16.34
CA VAL A 279 0.71 20.56 -15.94
C VAL A 279 1.89 21.47 -16.31
N GLU A 280 2.71 21.80 -15.31
CA GLU A 280 4.05 22.39 -15.48
C GLU A 280 4.99 21.32 -16.06
N VAL A 281 5.64 21.61 -17.16
CA VAL A 281 6.53 20.67 -17.84
C VAL A 281 7.98 21.09 -17.64
N ARG A 282 8.82 20.16 -17.19
CA ARG A 282 10.27 20.27 -17.13
C ARG A 282 10.89 19.34 -18.16
N LEU A 283 11.63 19.89 -19.10
CA LEU A 283 12.10 19.16 -20.27
C LEU A 283 13.61 19.07 -20.29
N SER A 284 14.16 17.91 -20.63
CA SER A 284 15.60 17.72 -20.80
C SER A 284 16.17 18.60 -21.94
N GLU A 285 17.47 18.85 -21.92
CA GLU A 285 18.16 19.63 -22.96
C GLU A 285 17.85 19.13 -24.38
N LEU A 286 17.98 17.81 -24.61
CA LEU A 286 17.67 17.21 -25.91
C LEU A 286 16.19 17.40 -26.29
N GLY A 287 15.30 17.37 -25.29
CA GLY A 287 13.88 17.66 -25.51
C GLY A 287 13.64 19.09 -25.97
N HIS A 288 14.33 20.06 -25.36
CA HIS A 288 14.29 21.46 -25.79
C HIS A 288 14.82 21.66 -27.20
N GLU A 289 15.93 20.99 -27.57
CA GLU A 289 16.48 21.03 -28.93
C GLU A 289 15.48 20.50 -29.97
N ILE A 290 14.79 19.36 -29.66
CA ILE A 290 13.79 18.74 -30.54
C ILE A 290 12.56 19.64 -30.68
N LEU A 291 12.09 20.21 -29.57
CA LEU A 291 10.89 21.04 -29.56
C LEU A 291 11.11 22.37 -30.26
N GLY A 292 12.33 22.91 -30.18
CA GLY A 292 12.69 24.22 -30.74
C GLY A 292 11.96 25.39 -30.05
N ASN A 293 12.03 26.57 -30.63
CA ASN A 293 11.39 27.79 -30.11
C ASN A 293 9.87 27.77 -30.39
N GLN A 294 9.09 27.30 -29.42
CA GLN A 294 7.62 27.36 -29.43
C GLN A 294 7.17 28.56 -28.59
N GLN A 295 6.80 29.67 -29.24
CA GLN A 295 6.46 30.95 -28.57
C GLN A 295 5.30 30.90 -27.58
N ASN A 296 4.47 29.85 -27.61
CA ASN A 296 3.25 29.74 -26.80
C ASN A 296 3.37 28.72 -25.65
N LEU A 297 4.56 28.14 -25.43
CA LEU A 297 4.77 27.13 -24.38
C LEU A 297 5.71 27.68 -23.30
N THR A 298 5.32 27.51 -22.04
CA THR A 298 6.19 27.76 -20.89
C THR A 298 6.76 26.43 -20.43
N ILE A 299 8.03 26.21 -20.70
CA ILE A 299 8.70 24.93 -20.39
C ILE A 299 10.02 25.25 -19.69
N ASP A 300 10.17 24.70 -18.50
CA ASP A 300 11.39 24.84 -17.71
C ASP A 300 12.42 23.76 -18.12
N LEU A 301 13.70 24.08 -17.95
CA LEU A 301 14.75 23.08 -18.13
C LEU A 301 14.77 22.14 -16.95
N ALA A 302 14.69 20.84 -17.23
CA ALA A 302 14.85 19.81 -16.20
C ALA A 302 16.31 19.78 -15.71
N ILE A 303 16.49 19.71 -14.40
CA ILE A 303 17.78 19.61 -13.74
C ILE A 303 17.98 18.21 -13.13
N ALA A 304 19.19 17.88 -12.72
CA ALA A 304 19.53 16.53 -12.25
C ALA A 304 18.67 16.02 -11.08
N THR A 305 18.19 16.92 -10.23
CA THR A 305 17.33 16.55 -9.09
C THR A 305 15.90 16.21 -9.50
N ASP A 306 15.43 16.68 -10.66
CA ASP A 306 14.07 16.41 -11.13
C ASP A 306 13.81 14.92 -11.33
N TRP A 307 14.82 14.17 -11.76
CA TRP A 307 14.70 12.74 -12.01
C TRP A 307 14.45 11.90 -10.76
N ALA A 308 14.82 12.43 -9.59
CA ALA A 308 14.65 11.78 -8.29
C ALA A 308 13.64 12.54 -7.39
N THR A 309 12.72 13.31 -7.99
CA THR A 309 11.75 14.14 -7.25
C THR A 309 10.33 13.60 -7.40
N GLU A 310 9.65 13.40 -6.27
CA GLU A 310 8.22 13.23 -6.21
C GLU A 310 7.57 14.62 -6.05
N TYR A 311 7.02 15.17 -7.13
CA TYR A 311 6.38 16.49 -7.11
C TYR A 311 5.05 16.49 -6.36
N SER A 312 4.30 15.37 -6.43
CA SER A 312 2.97 15.23 -5.82
C SER A 312 1.97 16.33 -6.22
N ASN A 313 2.19 16.97 -7.37
CA ASN A 313 1.38 18.06 -7.93
C ASN A 313 1.33 17.96 -9.47
N LEU A 314 0.80 19.00 -10.15
CA LEU A 314 0.75 19.05 -11.61
C LEU A 314 2.08 19.53 -12.22
N THR A 315 3.20 18.87 -11.86
CA THR A 315 4.53 19.05 -12.49
C THR A 315 4.99 17.70 -13.02
N LEU A 316 5.57 17.66 -14.23
CA LEU A 316 6.07 16.44 -14.88
C LEU A 316 7.41 16.71 -15.54
N ALA A 317 8.44 15.89 -15.23
CA ALA A 317 9.70 15.90 -15.93
C ALA A 317 9.63 15.00 -17.18
N ILE A 318 10.24 15.44 -18.30
CA ILE A 318 10.29 14.68 -19.56
C ILE A 318 11.72 14.52 -20.01
N GLN A 319 12.15 13.26 -20.19
CA GLN A 319 13.47 12.89 -20.69
C GLN A 319 13.36 12.19 -22.04
N ILE A 320 14.23 12.55 -22.98
CA ILE A 320 14.39 11.80 -24.23
C ILE A 320 15.49 10.77 -24.03
N VAL A 321 15.17 9.52 -24.33
CA VAL A 321 16.10 8.38 -24.18
C VAL A 321 16.39 7.71 -25.52
N SER A 322 17.60 7.16 -25.68
CA SER A 322 18.04 6.55 -26.94
C SER A 322 17.25 5.31 -27.34
N ASP A 323 16.89 4.50 -26.33
CA ASP A 323 16.32 3.17 -26.51
C ASP A 323 15.72 2.62 -25.22
N LEU A 324 15.18 1.39 -25.28
CA LEU A 324 14.62 0.69 -24.14
C LEU A 324 15.64 0.50 -22.99
N GLU A 325 16.91 0.23 -23.33
CA GLU A 325 17.98 0.01 -22.35
C GLU A 325 18.24 1.26 -21.50
N ALA A 326 18.29 2.41 -22.16
CA ALA A 326 18.45 3.71 -21.50
C ALA A 326 17.23 4.02 -20.62
N ALA A 327 16.01 3.69 -21.07
CA ALA A 327 14.79 3.85 -20.28
C ALA A 327 14.80 2.99 -19.01
N ILE A 328 15.11 1.69 -19.14
CA ILE A 328 15.22 0.77 -17.99
C ILE A 328 16.29 1.22 -17.01
N THR A 329 17.46 1.67 -17.52
CA THR A 329 18.55 2.17 -16.69
C THR A 329 18.12 3.42 -15.92
N HIS A 330 17.44 4.37 -16.58
CA HIS A 330 16.89 5.57 -15.93
C HIS A 330 15.91 5.21 -14.80
N ILE A 331 14.92 4.37 -15.10
CA ILE A 331 13.90 3.93 -14.15
C ILE A 331 14.54 3.25 -12.93
N ASN A 332 15.43 2.29 -13.15
CA ASN A 332 16.09 1.56 -12.06
C ASN A 332 17.05 2.43 -11.24
N THR A 333 17.54 3.55 -11.80
CA THR A 333 18.44 4.49 -11.12
C THR A 333 17.67 5.49 -10.26
N TYR A 334 16.61 6.08 -10.79
CA TYR A 334 15.91 7.20 -10.17
C TYR A 334 14.56 6.83 -9.58
N GLY A 335 13.93 5.75 -10.05
CA GLY A 335 12.62 5.30 -9.58
C GLY A 335 12.62 4.81 -8.15
N SER A 336 11.49 5.00 -7.49
CA SER A 336 11.26 4.54 -6.11
C SER A 336 10.84 3.07 -5.99
N ARG A 337 10.85 2.33 -7.09
CA ARG A 337 10.37 0.94 -7.21
C ARG A 337 8.88 0.78 -6.93
N HIS A 338 8.11 1.83 -7.14
CA HIS A 338 6.68 1.85 -6.86
C HIS A 338 5.87 1.33 -8.04
N THR A 339 5.73 2.13 -9.10
CA THR A 339 4.92 1.80 -10.28
C THR A 339 5.52 2.43 -11.52
N ASP A 340 5.89 1.60 -12.48
CA ASP A 340 6.45 2.07 -13.73
C ASP A 340 5.73 1.42 -14.91
N GLY A 341 5.59 2.14 -16.01
CA GLY A 341 4.85 1.70 -17.19
C GLY A 341 5.58 1.85 -18.50
N ILE A 342 5.19 1.06 -19.48
CA ILE A 342 5.60 1.18 -20.88
C ILE A 342 4.38 1.29 -21.79
N VAL A 343 4.47 2.14 -22.82
CA VAL A 343 3.54 2.17 -23.93
C VAL A 343 4.25 1.68 -25.19
N THR A 344 3.82 0.54 -25.72
CA THR A 344 4.37 -0.09 -26.93
C THR A 344 3.38 -1.07 -27.53
N GLU A 345 3.38 -1.22 -28.85
CA GLU A 345 2.63 -2.30 -29.52
C GLU A 345 3.49 -3.57 -29.70
N ASN A 346 4.79 -3.50 -29.35
CA ASN A 346 5.70 -4.64 -29.43
C ASN A 346 5.68 -5.45 -28.11
N ILE A 347 5.03 -6.60 -28.14
CA ILE A 347 4.90 -7.51 -26.98
C ILE A 347 6.27 -8.02 -26.49
N THR A 348 7.25 -8.18 -27.38
CA THR A 348 8.60 -8.63 -26.99
C THR A 348 9.31 -7.52 -26.18
N THR A 349 9.20 -6.27 -26.62
CA THR A 349 9.70 -5.09 -25.91
C THR A 349 9.03 -4.96 -24.53
N ALA A 350 7.70 -5.09 -24.48
CA ALA A 350 6.95 -5.07 -23.23
C ALA A 350 7.41 -6.18 -22.25
N LYS A 351 7.67 -7.38 -22.78
CA LYS A 351 8.18 -8.49 -21.94
C LYS A 351 9.56 -8.19 -21.36
N VAL A 352 10.48 -7.65 -22.16
CA VAL A 352 11.81 -7.25 -21.66
C VAL A 352 11.69 -6.18 -20.57
N PHE A 353 10.79 -5.20 -20.75
CA PHE A 353 10.49 -4.19 -19.75
C PHE A 353 9.98 -4.79 -18.44
N PHE A 354 9.01 -5.71 -18.50
CA PHE A 354 8.49 -6.44 -17.34
C PHE A 354 9.56 -7.23 -16.58
N ASP A 355 10.46 -7.89 -17.31
CA ASP A 355 11.48 -8.74 -16.72
C ASP A 355 12.62 -7.93 -16.06
N ARG A 356 12.85 -6.66 -16.47
CA ARG A 356 14.04 -5.89 -16.11
C ARG A 356 13.80 -4.64 -15.29
N VAL A 357 12.59 -4.10 -15.28
CA VAL A 357 12.24 -2.97 -14.40
C VAL A 357 11.97 -3.48 -12.99
N ASP A 358 12.70 -2.94 -12.02
CA ASP A 358 12.60 -3.32 -10.61
C ASP A 358 11.57 -2.45 -9.88
N ALA A 359 10.30 -2.65 -10.19
CA ALA A 359 9.19 -1.99 -9.52
C ALA A 359 8.22 -3.01 -8.89
N ALA A 360 7.41 -2.54 -7.93
CA ALA A 360 6.36 -3.33 -7.31
C ALA A 360 5.22 -3.61 -8.31
N ASN A 361 4.97 -2.64 -9.19
CA ASN A 361 3.96 -2.73 -10.24
C ASN A 361 4.59 -2.31 -11.56
N VAL A 362 4.47 -3.14 -12.58
CA VAL A 362 4.98 -2.86 -13.93
C VAL A 362 3.84 -3.00 -14.91
N PHE A 363 3.57 -1.95 -15.68
CA PHE A 363 2.38 -1.84 -16.53
C PHE A 363 2.73 -1.74 -18.00
N HIS A 364 1.85 -2.26 -18.83
CA HIS A 364 1.91 -2.18 -20.28
C HIS A 364 0.61 -1.63 -20.83
N ASN A 365 0.67 -0.55 -21.61
CA ASN A 365 -0.46 0.09 -22.28
C ASN A 365 -1.65 0.45 -21.36
N CYS A 366 -1.35 0.85 -20.12
CA CYS A 366 -2.37 1.35 -19.19
C CYS A 366 -1.77 2.38 -18.22
N SER A 367 -2.65 3.17 -17.62
CA SER A 367 -2.28 4.20 -16.66
C SER A 367 -1.67 3.61 -15.40
N THR A 368 -0.60 4.25 -14.85
CA THR A 368 -0.01 3.89 -13.56
C THR A 368 -0.99 4.05 -12.40
N ARG A 369 -2.06 4.85 -12.60
CA ARG A 369 -3.13 5.06 -11.62
C ARG A 369 -3.93 3.79 -11.29
N PHE A 370 -3.79 2.71 -12.07
CA PHE A 370 -4.38 1.41 -11.72
C PHE A 370 -3.70 0.73 -10.52
N SER A 371 -2.52 1.16 -10.09
CA SER A 371 -1.82 0.61 -8.92
C SER A 371 -2.53 0.99 -7.61
N ASP A 372 -3.62 0.31 -7.31
CA ASP A 372 -4.53 0.61 -6.21
C ASP A 372 -5.25 -0.67 -5.79
N GLY A 373 -5.33 -0.95 -4.49
CA GLY A 373 -5.90 -2.19 -3.98
C GLY A 373 -7.38 -2.38 -4.32
N PHE A 374 -8.17 -1.31 -4.41
CA PHE A 374 -9.56 -1.41 -4.84
C PHE A 374 -9.66 -1.77 -6.32
N ARG A 375 -8.84 -1.10 -7.17
CA ARG A 375 -8.79 -1.38 -8.61
C ARG A 375 -8.23 -2.76 -8.94
N TYR A 376 -7.36 -3.31 -8.08
CA TYR A 376 -6.87 -4.69 -8.18
C TYR A 376 -7.90 -5.73 -7.71
N GLY A 377 -9.03 -5.30 -7.15
CA GLY A 377 -10.05 -6.20 -6.62
C GLY A 377 -9.73 -6.74 -5.22
N PHE A 378 -8.76 -6.15 -4.50
CA PHE A 378 -8.43 -6.54 -3.13
C PHE A 378 -9.43 -5.97 -2.10
N GLY A 379 -10.38 -5.16 -2.54
CA GLY A 379 -11.45 -4.54 -1.74
C GLY A 379 -10.99 -3.36 -0.90
N ALA A 380 -9.87 -3.47 -0.20
CA ALA A 380 -9.28 -2.42 0.61
C ALA A 380 -7.77 -2.66 0.75
N GLU A 381 -7.02 -1.61 1.08
CA GLU A 381 -5.58 -1.72 1.34
C GLU A 381 -5.17 -0.99 2.62
N VAL A 382 -4.18 -1.51 3.31
CA VAL A 382 -3.58 -0.85 4.47
C VAL A 382 -2.46 0.11 4.07
N GLY A 383 -1.94 0.00 2.87
CA GLY A 383 -0.86 0.81 2.31
C GLY A 383 -0.26 0.18 1.07
N ILE A 384 0.80 0.79 0.55
CA ILE A 384 1.59 0.29 -0.57
C ILE A 384 3.02 0.06 -0.08
N SER A 385 3.66 -1.03 -0.52
CA SER A 385 5.03 -1.36 -0.18
C SER A 385 5.90 -1.47 -1.43
N THR A 386 7.05 -0.82 -1.41
CA THR A 386 8.06 -0.93 -2.49
C THR A 386 9.22 -1.87 -2.13
N GLN A 387 9.16 -2.48 -0.94
CA GLN A 387 10.19 -3.39 -0.46
C GLN A 387 10.25 -4.68 -1.27
N LYS A 388 11.43 -5.32 -1.31
CA LYS A 388 11.62 -6.65 -1.94
C LYS A 388 11.04 -7.79 -1.08
N MET A 389 11.09 -7.65 0.24
CA MET A 389 10.47 -8.61 1.14
C MET A 389 8.95 -8.46 1.09
N PRO A 390 8.19 -9.57 0.95
CA PRO A 390 6.73 -9.51 0.94
C PRO A 390 6.14 -8.91 2.24
N PRO A 391 4.99 -8.22 2.15
CA PRO A 391 4.22 -7.96 0.93
C PRO A 391 4.81 -6.81 0.11
N ARG A 392 4.53 -6.79 -1.21
CA ARG A 392 4.99 -5.76 -2.16
C ARG A 392 3.81 -5.29 -3.03
N GLY A 393 3.79 -4.01 -3.42
CA GLY A 393 2.67 -3.38 -4.12
C GLY A 393 1.55 -2.96 -3.18
N PRO A 394 0.32 -2.76 -3.67
CA PRO A 394 -0.87 -2.52 -2.86
C PRO A 394 -1.11 -3.69 -1.89
N VAL A 395 -1.19 -3.38 -0.60
CA VAL A 395 -1.25 -4.39 0.46
C VAL A 395 -2.68 -4.51 0.99
N GLY A 396 -3.39 -5.51 0.51
CA GLY A 396 -4.70 -5.93 1.00
C GLY A 396 -4.60 -7.04 2.06
N LEU A 397 -5.67 -7.84 2.19
CA LEU A 397 -5.76 -8.92 3.18
C LEU A 397 -4.62 -9.94 3.08
N GLU A 398 -4.24 -10.33 1.86
CA GLU A 398 -3.17 -11.31 1.61
C GLU A 398 -1.80 -10.82 2.11
N GLY A 399 -1.58 -9.50 2.14
CA GLY A 399 -0.35 -8.92 2.66
C GLY A 399 -0.31 -8.81 4.20
N LEU A 400 -1.41 -9.10 4.89
CA LEU A 400 -1.51 -9.12 6.35
C LEU A 400 -1.38 -10.53 6.95
N VAL A 401 -1.01 -11.51 6.14
CA VAL A 401 -0.73 -12.86 6.58
C VAL A 401 0.70 -13.27 6.22
N THR A 402 1.23 -14.21 6.98
CA THR A 402 2.45 -14.94 6.69
C THR A 402 2.11 -16.44 6.61
N TYR A 403 3.07 -17.31 6.80
CA TYR A 403 2.82 -18.75 6.79
C TYR A 403 3.59 -19.48 7.89
N LYS A 404 3.09 -20.64 8.27
CA LYS A 404 3.80 -21.60 9.12
C LYS A 404 3.79 -22.98 8.48
N TYR A 405 4.78 -23.79 8.84
CA TYR A 405 4.81 -25.18 8.46
C TYR A 405 4.15 -26.03 9.54
N GLN A 406 3.26 -26.94 9.11
CA GLN A 406 2.63 -27.95 9.95
C GLN A 406 3.09 -29.31 9.43
N ILE A 407 3.72 -30.10 10.29
CA ILE A 407 4.21 -31.45 9.94
C ILE A 407 3.52 -32.45 10.83
N THR A 408 2.89 -33.44 10.20
CA THR A 408 2.24 -34.57 10.87
C THR A 408 3.00 -35.82 10.52
N GLY A 409 3.36 -36.60 11.51
CA GLY A 409 4.06 -37.90 11.36
C GLY A 409 3.49 -38.94 12.33
N ASP A 410 4.00 -40.16 12.23
CA ASP A 410 3.70 -41.28 13.12
C ASP A 410 5.01 -41.87 13.65
N GLY A 411 5.60 -41.17 14.64
CA GLY A 411 6.87 -41.60 15.25
C GLY A 411 8.13 -41.42 14.39
N HIS A 412 8.07 -40.64 13.31
CA HIS A 412 9.24 -40.36 12.46
C HIS A 412 10.31 -39.58 13.23
N ILE A 413 11.56 -39.99 13.11
CA ILE A 413 12.72 -39.34 13.73
C ILE A 413 13.75 -38.93 12.67
N ALA A 414 14.38 -37.80 12.83
CA ALA A 414 15.35 -37.28 11.87
C ALA A 414 16.57 -38.17 11.70
N ALA A 415 16.96 -38.93 12.73
CA ALA A 415 18.09 -39.85 12.68
C ALA A 415 17.93 -40.95 11.60
N THR A 416 16.70 -41.35 11.25
CA THR A 416 16.42 -42.29 10.16
C THR A 416 16.90 -41.79 8.79
N TYR A 417 16.98 -40.45 8.62
CA TYR A 417 17.31 -39.77 7.36
C TYR A 417 18.74 -39.21 7.36
N THR A 418 19.56 -39.58 8.35
CA THR A 418 20.95 -39.14 8.51
C THR A 418 21.87 -40.34 8.81
N GLY A 419 23.19 -40.16 8.74
CA GLY A 419 24.20 -41.20 9.03
C GLY A 419 24.63 -41.96 7.79
N ASP A 420 25.27 -43.14 8.01
CA ASP A 420 25.97 -43.93 6.94
C ASP A 420 25.02 -44.62 5.94
N ASN A 421 23.78 -44.89 6.35
CA ASN A 421 22.73 -45.49 5.51
C ASN A 421 21.40 -44.74 5.67
N PRO A 422 21.30 -43.50 5.23
CA PRO A 422 20.11 -42.70 5.43
C PRO A 422 18.95 -43.18 4.55
N LYS A 423 17.73 -43.23 5.11
CA LYS A 423 16.52 -43.43 4.32
C LYS A 423 16.30 -42.18 3.42
N ALA A 424 16.00 -42.40 2.17
CA ALA A 424 15.68 -41.29 1.26
C ALA A 424 14.27 -40.75 1.51
N PHE A 425 14.11 -39.42 1.39
CA PHE A 425 12.79 -38.80 1.33
C PHE A 425 12.10 -39.05 -0.02
N THR A 426 10.79 -39.13 -0.04
CA THR A 426 9.99 -39.25 -1.28
C THR A 426 9.64 -37.91 -1.91
N HIS A 427 9.44 -36.86 -1.09
CA HIS A 427 9.10 -35.49 -1.51
C HIS A 427 7.95 -35.42 -2.53
N ARG A 428 6.90 -36.23 -2.33
CA ARG A 428 5.74 -36.29 -3.24
C ARG A 428 4.75 -35.11 -2.95
N ASN A 429 4.43 -34.31 -3.95
CA ASN A 429 3.36 -33.33 -3.84
C ASN A 429 1.99 -34.03 -3.83
N LEU A 430 1.10 -33.60 -2.92
CA LEU A 430 -0.23 -34.15 -2.70
C LEU A 430 -1.32 -33.20 -3.26
#